data_69ff266693482c3ee60f18a30f2c7ac3
#
_entry.id   69ff266693482c3ee60f18a30f2c7ac3
#
_cell.length_a   1.000
_cell.length_b   1.000
_cell.length_c   1.000
_cell.angle_alpha   90.00
_cell.angle_beta   90.00
_cell.angle_gamma   90.00
#
_symmetry.space_group_name_H-M   'P 1'
#
loop_
_entity.id
_entity.type
_entity.pdbx_description
1 polymer ?
#
loop_
_entity_poly.entity_id
_entity_poly.type
_entity_poly.pdbx_seq_one_letter_code
_entity_poly.pdbx_strand_id
1 'polypeptide(L)'
;MKKTAIYFFTLLLLFVSACKSEKVPNVSNAQVYTRVTFNRETTSATTRINQYFSDKYRKGAFNGVVLFAEKGNIVFEKAFGYSDFRKKTPLTTNSVFQLASVSKQFTAFAVMLLKERGKLSYSDSVRKFFPNFPYENITIRQLLTHASGLPNYMYFANDYWPDKHKLMDNRDMFSMLQNNRPEPYFRPGLRYFYSNTGYAVLASIVEKVSGMPFYKFMETQIFKPLGMENTFVYNPQNPLPMNVAEGHNPNRAPVGFNYQNGVVGDKNVYSTVEDLLRWDYALYKAQLVGQECLTEAFTPAFKNLRDDHNYGFGWRINEKDNIVYHGGWWDGYRSYIVRSLGDQRTIIVLINTAQHVPFHLPDLEELF
;
A
#
# COMPACT_ATOMS: atom_id res chain seq x y z
N MET A 1 -28.88 -10.71 -86.95
CA MET A 1 -27.64 -10.56 -86.09
C MET A 1 -28.13 -10.10 -84.69
N LYS A 2 -28.32 -11.04 -83.77
CA LYS A 2 -28.76 -10.76 -82.41
C LYS A 2 -27.49 -10.66 -81.48
N LYS A 3 -27.31 -9.52 -80.84
CA LYS A 3 -26.27 -9.32 -79.87
C LYS A 3 -26.77 -9.71 -78.47
N THR A 4 -26.21 -10.73 -77.90
CA THR A 4 -26.51 -11.20 -76.54
C THR A 4 -25.61 -10.42 -75.54
N ALA A 5 -26.19 -9.69 -74.61
CA ALA A 5 -25.54 -9.00 -73.52
C ALA A 5 -25.41 -9.94 -72.31
N ILE A 6 -24.18 -10.20 -71.87
CA ILE A 6 -23.87 -10.99 -70.67
C ILE A 6 -23.74 -10.00 -69.51
N TYR A 7 -24.65 -10.10 -68.53
CA TYR A 7 -24.54 -9.36 -67.24
C TYR A 7 -23.68 -10.16 -66.31
N PHE A 8 -22.53 -9.61 -65.94
CA PHE A 8 -21.69 -10.09 -64.82
C PHE A 8 -22.27 -9.56 -63.50
N PHE A 9 -22.83 -10.47 -62.71
CA PHE A 9 -23.26 -10.17 -61.32
C PHE A 9 -22.03 -10.33 -60.42
N THR A 10 -21.42 -9.23 -59.96
CA THR A 10 -20.35 -9.24 -58.94
C THR A 10 -20.99 -9.38 -57.57
N LEU A 11 -20.88 -10.55 -56.97
CA LEU A 11 -21.32 -10.85 -55.63
C LEU A 11 -20.32 -10.23 -54.62
N LEU A 12 -20.67 -9.10 -54.01
CA LEU A 12 -19.89 -8.45 -52.95
C LEU A 12 -20.14 -9.19 -51.63
N LEU A 13 -19.21 -10.09 -51.26
CA LEU A 13 -19.20 -10.75 -49.95
C LEU A 13 -18.71 -9.75 -48.89
N LEU A 14 -19.68 -9.19 -48.14
CA LEU A 14 -19.38 -8.45 -46.91
C LEU A 14 -18.92 -9.42 -45.81
N PHE A 15 -17.61 -9.47 -45.56
CA PHE A 15 -17.06 -10.08 -44.36
C PHE A 15 -17.42 -9.18 -43.18
N VAL A 16 -18.51 -9.51 -42.49
CA VAL A 16 -18.78 -8.99 -41.15
C VAL A 16 -17.80 -9.69 -40.21
N SER A 17 -16.70 -9.05 -39.93
CA SER A 17 -15.78 -9.46 -38.86
C SER A 17 -16.49 -9.26 -37.53
N ALA A 18 -17.12 -10.34 -37.04
CA ALA A 18 -17.63 -10.36 -35.67
C ALA A 18 -16.44 -10.25 -34.71
N CYS A 19 -16.22 -9.07 -34.17
CA CYS A 19 -15.42 -8.92 -32.97
C CYS A 19 -16.02 -9.82 -31.89
N LYS A 20 -15.48 -11.03 -31.74
CA LYS A 20 -15.68 -11.80 -30.50
C LYS A 20 -15.16 -10.95 -29.36
N SER A 21 -16.04 -10.36 -28.58
CA SER A 21 -15.67 -9.87 -27.26
C SER A 21 -15.11 -11.07 -26.50
N GLU A 22 -13.80 -11.15 -26.33
CA GLU A 22 -13.21 -12.08 -25.38
C GLU A 22 -13.85 -11.77 -24.04
N LYS A 23 -14.66 -12.70 -23.55
CA LYS A 23 -15.18 -12.66 -22.19
C LYS A 23 -13.96 -12.60 -21.29
N VAL A 24 -13.77 -11.44 -20.62
CA VAL A 24 -12.82 -11.32 -19.52
C VAL A 24 -13.04 -12.52 -18.61
N PRO A 25 -12.03 -13.36 -18.34
CA PRO A 25 -12.20 -14.53 -17.49
C PRO A 25 -12.76 -14.04 -16.16
N ASN A 26 -13.86 -14.65 -15.76
CA ASN A 26 -14.56 -14.32 -14.54
C ASN A 26 -13.58 -14.43 -13.35
N VAL A 27 -13.26 -13.31 -12.69
CA VAL A 27 -12.33 -13.22 -11.56
C VAL A 27 -12.96 -13.84 -10.28
N SER A 28 -13.88 -14.78 -10.45
CA SER A 28 -14.79 -15.28 -9.41
C SER A 28 -14.24 -16.39 -8.50
N ASN A 29 -12.95 -16.70 -8.52
CA ASN A 29 -12.36 -17.68 -7.60
C ASN A 29 -11.12 -17.13 -6.90
N ALA A 30 -11.27 -16.02 -6.15
CA ALA A 30 -10.29 -15.70 -5.13
C ALA A 30 -10.37 -16.81 -4.07
N GLN A 31 -9.30 -17.58 -3.90
CA GLN A 31 -9.21 -18.59 -2.87
C GLN A 31 -9.36 -17.89 -1.52
N VAL A 32 -10.46 -18.17 -0.81
CA VAL A 32 -10.68 -17.66 0.54
C VAL A 32 -9.87 -18.53 1.48
N TYR A 33 -8.94 -17.93 2.19
CA TYR A 33 -8.16 -18.63 3.21
C TYR A 33 -8.96 -18.71 4.51
N THR A 34 -8.82 -19.81 5.22
CA THR A 34 -9.46 -19.96 6.53
C THR A 34 -8.98 -18.83 7.46
N ARG A 35 -9.93 -18.17 8.12
CA ARG A 35 -9.61 -17.11 9.09
C ARG A 35 -8.68 -17.67 10.17
N VAL A 36 -7.48 -17.11 10.26
CA VAL A 36 -6.49 -17.52 11.26
C VAL A 36 -6.90 -16.93 12.61
N THR A 37 -6.93 -17.79 13.62
CA THR A 37 -7.03 -17.40 15.03
C THR A 37 -5.63 -17.48 15.64
N PHE A 38 -5.17 -16.39 16.23
CA PHE A 38 -3.85 -16.31 16.85
C PHE A 38 -3.90 -16.71 18.30
N ASN A 39 -2.99 -17.58 18.71
CA ASN A 39 -2.80 -17.90 20.13
C ASN A 39 -2.16 -16.69 20.84
N ARG A 40 -2.43 -16.58 22.15
CA ARG A 40 -1.82 -15.57 23.01
C ARG A 40 -0.90 -16.27 24.00
N GLU A 41 0.35 -15.83 24.04
CA GLU A 41 1.37 -16.40 24.90
C GLU A 41 1.92 -15.32 25.84
N THR A 42 1.99 -15.64 27.14
CA THR A 42 2.62 -14.78 28.11
C THR A 42 4.07 -15.22 28.31
N THR A 43 5.02 -14.35 28.00
CA THR A 43 6.45 -14.61 28.13
C THR A 43 7.10 -13.52 29.00
N SER A 44 8.39 -13.65 29.31
CA SER A 44 9.14 -12.56 29.95
C SER A 44 9.14 -11.28 29.12
N ALA A 45 9.07 -11.39 27.79
CA ALA A 45 8.93 -10.26 26.88
C ALA A 45 7.63 -9.49 27.10
N THR A 46 6.51 -10.17 27.37
CA THR A 46 5.20 -9.52 27.64
C THR A 46 5.31 -8.44 28.73
N THR A 47 6.05 -8.73 29.82
CA THR A 47 6.24 -7.78 30.93
C THR A 47 7.11 -6.61 30.50
N ARG A 48 8.22 -6.85 29.80
CA ARG A 48 9.13 -5.77 29.32
C ARG A 48 8.41 -4.84 28.35
N ILE A 49 7.69 -5.39 27.38
CA ILE A 49 6.92 -4.63 26.39
C ILE A 49 5.85 -3.78 27.09
N ASN A 50 5.08 -4.38 28.01
CA ASN A 50 4.04 -3.65 28.74
C ASN A 50 4.64 -2.50 29.55
N GLN A 51 5.76 -2.72 30.25
CA GLN A 51 6.45 -1.67 31.02
C GLN A 51 6.90 -0.53 30.10
N TYR A 52 7.55 -0.83 28.99
CA TYR A 52 8.07 0.14 28.04
C TYR A 52 6.97 1.07 27.51
N PHE A 53 5.86 0.50 26.99
CA PHE A 53 4.76 1.31 26.43
C PHE A 53 3.94 2.00 27.50
N SER A 54 3.75 1.40 28.69
CA SER A 54 3.07 2.06 29.80
C SER A 54 3.85 3.28 30.29
N ASP A 55 5.17 3.22 30.33
CA ASP A 55 6.03 4.35 30.72
C ASP A 55 5.95 5.48 29.68
N LYS A 56 5.97 5.14 28.38
CA LYS A 56 5.81 6.14 27.31
C LYS A 56 4.41 6.78 27.36
N TYR A 57 3.36 6.00 27.60
CA TYR A 57 2.00 6.51 27.73
C TYR A 57 1.89 7.46 28.95
N ARG A 58 2.39 7.08 30.11
CA ARG A 58 2.37 7.93 31.32
C ARG A 58 3.12 9.25 31.13
N LYS A 59 4.20 9.25 30.34
CA LYS A 59 4.96 10.46 29.96
C LYS A 59 4.28 11.28 28.86
N GLY A 60 3.09 10.86 28.37
CA GLY A 60 2.39 11.51 27.27
C GLY A 60 3.07 11.38 25.91
N ALA A 61 4.06 10.49 25.79
CA ALA A 61 4.87 10.28 24.58
C ALA A 61 4.32 9.19 23.65
N PHE A 62 3.24 8.52 24.04
CA PHE A 62 2.57 7.47 23.25
C PHE A 62 1.05 7.52 23.37
N ASN A 63 0.33 7.38 22.26
CA ASN A 63 -1.10 7.18 22.19
C ASN A 63 -1.39 6.34 20.95
N GLY A 64 -1.74 5.07 21.14
CA GLY A 64 -1.86 4.14 20.01
C GLY A 64 -2.10 2.70 20.43
N VAL A 65 -1.98 1.79 19.47
CA VAL A 65 -2.12 0.35 19.67
C VAL A 65 -0.83 -0.33 19.23
N VAL A 66 -0.39 -1.31 20.01
CA VAL A 66 0.81 -2.10 19.73
C VAL A 66 0.47 -3.58 19.71
N LEU A 67 1.12 -4.33 18.83
CA LEU A 67 1.09 -5.78 18.77
C LEU A 67 2.51 -6.30 18.53
N PHE A 68 2.90 -7.29 19.33
CA PHE A 68 4.12 -8.08 19.16
C PHE A 68 3.72 -9.54 18.98
N ALA A 69 4.25 -10.17 17.95
CA ALA A 69 4.01 -11.57 17.65
C ALA A 69 5.31 -12.31 17.34
N GLU A 70 5.39 -13.57 17.69
CA GLU A 70 6.48 -14.49 17.36
C GLU A 70 5.92 -15.80 16.84
N LYS A 71 6.41 -16.24 15.67
CA LYS A 71 5.97 -17.49 15.00
C LYS A 71 4.45 -17.64 14.87
N GLY A 72 3.76 -16.51 14.65
CA GLY A 72 2.31 -16.46 14.50
C GLY A 72 1.52 -16.42 15.81
N ASN A 73 2.18 -16.37 16.99
CA ASN A 73 1.51 -16.20 18.29
C ASN A 73 1.63 -14.76 18.78
N ILE A 74 0.57 -14.21 19.35
CA ILE A 74 0.58 -12.87 19.95
C ILE A 74 1.25 -12.96 21.31
N VAL A 75 2.42 -12.32 21.45
CA VAL A 75 3.16 -12.17 22.70
C VAL A 75 2.63 -10.99 23.53
N PHE A 76 2.24 -9.92 22.84
CA PHE A 76 1.68 -8.73 23.47
C PHE A 76 0.76 -7.98 22.53
N GLU A 77 -0.37 -7.53 23.03
CA GLU A 77 -1.28 -6.65 22.31
C GLU A 77 -1.99 -5.73 23.30
N LYS A 78 -1.92 -4.43 23.08
CA LYS A 78 -2.56 -3.46 23.99
C LYS A 78 -2.80 -2.10 23.31
N ALA A 79 -3.93 -1.49 23.68
CA ALA A 79 -4.27 -0.12 23.34
C ALA A 79 -3.94 0.83 24.51
N PHE A 80 -3.49 2.04 24.20
CA PHE A 80 -3.13 3.08 25.15
C PHE A 80 -3.73 4.41 24.69
N GLY A 81 -4.51 5.05 25.55
CA GLY A 81 -5.03 6.39 25.35
C GLY A 81 -6.33 6.45 24.56
N TYR A 82 -6.49 7.47 23.74
CA TYR A 82 -7.78 7.88 23.19
C TYR A 82 -7.79 7.85 21.66
N SER A 83 -8.88 7.36 21.07
CA SER A 83 -9.20 7.48 19.65
C SER A 83 -9.67 8.90 19.27
N ASP A 84 -10.34 9.60 20.22
CA ASP A 84 -10.73 11.00 20.15
C ASP A 84 -10.42 11.66 21.50
N PHE A 85 -9.49 12.61 21.52
CA PHE A 85 -9.08 13.29 22.76
C PHE A 85 -10.16 14.24 23.30
N ARG A 86 -10.99 14.83 22.45
CA ARG A 86 -12.05 15.76 22.88
C ARG A 86 -13.18 15.02 23.59
N LYS A 87 -13.61 13.89 23.00
CA LYS A 87 -14.66 13.04 23.57
C LYS A 87 -14.15 12.08 24.63
N LYS A 88 -12.81 11.96 24.76
CA LYS A 88 -12.14 10.97 25.62
C LYS A 88 -12.56 9.53 25.29
N THR A 89 -12.85 9.25 24.02
CA THR A 89 -13.17 7.91 23.55
C THR A 89 -11.91 7.05 23.61
N PRO A 90 -11.89 5.93 24.35
CA PRO A 90 -10.69 5.14 24.50
C PRO A 90 -10.33 4.43 23.17
N LEU A 91 -9.03 4.22 22.94
CA LEU A 91 -8.56 3.25 21.95
C LEU A 91 -8.82 1.82 22.42
N THR A 92 -9.09 0.95 21.47
CA THR A 92 -9.16 -0.50 21.66
C THR A 92 -8.23 -1.19 20.67
N THR A 93 -7.95 -2.49 20.85
CA THR A 93 -7.17 -3.28 19.88
C THR A 93 -7.86 -3.39 18.52
N ASN A 94 -9.18 -3.15 18.47
CA ASN A 94 -9.97 -3.09 17.24
C ASN A 94 -10.04 -1.68 16.62
N SER A 95 -9.37 -0.70 17.18
CA SER A 95 -9.31 0.65 16.59
C SER A 95 -8.57 0.59 15.24
N VAL A 96 -9.13 1.26 14.24
CA VAL A 96 -8.62 1.32 12.88
C VAL A 96 -7.81 2.60 12.70
N PHE A 97 -6.65 2.49 12.04
CA PHE A 97 -5.75 3.62 11.80
C PHE A 97 -5.42 3.75 10.33
N GLN A 98 -5.20 4.97 9.86
CA GLN A 98 -4.59 5.21 8.57
C GLN A 98 -3.12 4.77 8.62
N LEU A 99 -2.74 3.93 7.66
CA LEU A 99 -1.41 3.33 7.61
C LEU A 99 -0.35 4.22 6.95
N ALA A 100 -0.77 5.33 6.35
CA ALA A 100 0.13 6.19 5.60
C ALA A 100 0.99 5.37 4.62
N SER A 101 2.32 5.55 4.62
CA SER A 101 3.21 4.86 3.68
C SER A 101 3.34 3.34 3.86
N VAL A 102 2.88 2.75 4.96
CA VAL A 102 2.74 1.28 5.09
C VAL A 102 1.76 0.73 4.04
N SER A 103 0.86 1.56 3.50
CA SER A 103 -0.02 1.22 2.38
C SER A 103 0.71 0.72 1.13
N LYS A 104 1.97 1.13 0.94
CA LYS A 104 2.78 0.76 -0.23
C LYS A 104 3.02 -0.74 -0.35
N GLN A 105 3.08 -1.46 0.77
CA GLN A 105 3.20 -2.92 0.78
C GLN A 105 2.04 -3.58 0.03
N PHE A 106 0.84 -3.11 0.30
CA PHE A 106 -0.38 -3.63 -0.32
C PHE A 106 -0.46 -3.28 -1.81
N THR A 107 -0.05 -2.08 -2.18
CA THR A 107 0.00 -1.66 -3.60
C THR A 107 1.03 -2.48 -4.37
N ALA A 108 2.21 -2.69 -3.81
CA ALA A 108 3.22 -3.56 -4.40
C ALA A 108 2.69 -4.99 -4.56
N PHE A 109 2.03 -5.51 -3.54
CA PHE A 109 1.44 -6.85 -3.57
C PHE A 109 0.32 -7.00 -4.60
N ALA A 110 -0.50 -5.97 -4.82
CA ALA A 110 -1.49 -5.95 -5.90
C ALA A 110 -0.83 -6.08 -7.28
N VAL A 111 0.31 -5.40 -7.48
CA VAL A 111 1.11 -5.52 -8.71
C VAL A 111 1.72 -6.92 -8.84
N MET A 112 2.25 -7.47 -7.74
CA MET A 112 2.79 -8.84 -7.70
C MET A 112 1.72 -9.87 -8.06
N LEU A 113 0.52 -9.73 -7.51
CA LEU A 113 -0.62 -10.60 -7.80
C LEU A 113 -1.03 -10.54 -9.28
N LEU A 114 -1.02 -9.37 -9.89
CA LEU A 114 -1.30 -9.22 -11.33
C LEU A 114 -0.15 -9.81 -12.18
N LYS A 115 1.09 -9.70 -11.75
CA LYS A 115 2.24 -10.35 -12.42
C LYS A 115 2.11 -11.87 -12.37
N GLU A 116 1.79 -12.46 -11.23
CA GLU A 116 1.57 -13.91 -11.10
C GLU A 116 0.44 -14.42 -11.99
N ARG A 117 -0.60 -13.60 -12.17
CA ARG A 117 -1.72 -13.90 -13.08
C ARG A 117 -1.39 -13.65 -14.55
N GLY A 118 -0.14 -13.31 -14.90
CA GLY A 118 0.30 -13.06 -16.27
C GLY A 118 -0.30 -11.79 -16.90
N LYS A 119 -0.83 -10.86 -16.11
CA LYS A 119 -1.50 -9.65 -16.60
C LYS A 119 -0.53 -8.50 -16.87
N LEU A 120 0.64 -8.51 -16.28
CA LEU A 120 1.70 -7.53 -16.47
C LEU A 120 3.08 -8.17 -16.19
N SER A 121 4.14 -7.45 -16.59
CA SER A 121 5.55 -7.76 -16.25
C SER A 121 6.16 -6.56 -15.53
N TYR A 122 7.09 -6.80 -14.61
CA TYR A 122 7.83 -5.71 -13.97
C TYR A 122 8.69 -4.90 -14.95
N SER A 123 9.04 -5.46 -16.12
CA SER A 123 9.72 -4.77 -17.21
C SER A 123 8.78 -3.93 -18.09
N ASP A 124 7.46 -4.06 -17.92
CA ASP A 124 6.52 -3.24 -18.68
C ASP A 124 6.72 -1.76 -18.37
N SER A 125 6.73 -0.95 -19.45
CA SER A 125 6.75 0.50 -19.34
C SER A 125 5.39 1.03 -18.89
N VAL A 126 5.38 2.12 -18.11
CA VAL A 126 4.16 2.87 -17.76
C VAL A 126 3.37 3.26 -19.02
N ARG A 127 4.04 3.61 -20.11
CA ARG A 127 3.41 3.97 -21.40
C ARG A 127 2.66 2.81 -22.06
N LYS A 128 2.94 1.56 -21.72
CA LYS A 128 2.14 0.42 -22.16
C LYS A 128 0.68 0.54 -21.69
N PHE A 129 0.44 1.08 -20.50
CA PHE A 129 -0.86 1.25 -19.88
C PHE A 129 -1.45 2.64 -20.08
N PHE A 130 -0.57 3.64 -20.14
CA PHE A 130 -0.89 5.07 -20.31
C PHE A 130 -0.02 5.66 -21.43
N PRO A 131 -0.42 5.51 -22.72
CA PRO A 131 0.41 5.94 -23.86
C PRO A 131 0.84 7.41 -23.80
N ASN A 132 -0.01 8.29 -23.23
CA ASN A 132 0.26 9.72 -23.09
C ASN A 132 1.02 10.08 -21.79
N PHE A 133 1.58 9.10 -21.07
CA PHE A 133 2.36 9.40 -19.88
C PHE A 133 3.60 10.23 -20.26
N PRO A 134 3.86 11.39 -19.61
CA PRO A 134 4.82 12.38 -20.11
C PRO A 134 6.28 11.94 -20.04
N TYR A 135 6.59 10.95 -19.20
CA TYR A 135 7.96 10.45 -19.00
C TYR A 135 8.17 9.12 -19.67
N GLU A 136 9.33 8.97 -20.33
CA GLU A 136 9.69 7.76 -21.09
C GLU A 136 10.52 6.79 -20.24
N ASN A 137 10.55 5.54 -20.68
CA ASN A 137 11.45 4.50 -20.15
C ASN A 137 11.32 4.22 -18.65
N ILE A 138 10.17 4.51 -18.07
CA ILE A 138 9.87 4.15 -16.68
C ILE A 138 9.14 2.82 -16.66
N THR A 139 9.73 1.84 -15.97
CA THR A 139 9.17 0.50 -15.81
C THR A 139 8.43 0.35 -14.48
N ILE A 140 7.55 -0.67 -14.38
CA ILE A 140 6.87 -1.04 -13.13
C ILE A 140 7.90 -1.33 -12.02
N ARG A 141 9.00 -2.05 -12.32
CA ARG A 141 10.08 -2.30 -11.36
C ARG A 141 10.64 -1.02 -10.77
N GLN A 142 10.92 -0.04 -11.61
CA GLN A 142 11.47 1.24 -11.15
C GLN A 142 10.49 2.05 -10.29
N LEU A 143 9.18 1.89 -10.50
CA LEU A 143 8.16 2.46 -9.61
C LEU A 143 8.16 1.74 -8.25
N LEU A 144 8.16 0.40 -8.26
CA LEU A 144 8.16 -0.43 -7.04
C LEU A 144 9.37 -0.14 -6.14
N THR A 145 10.53 0.12 -6.74
CA THR A 145 11.81 0.29 -6.04
C THR A 145 12.25 1.73 -5.85
N HIS A 146 11.36 2.70 -6.13
CA HIS A 146 11.70 4.14 -6.04
C HIS A 146 12.89 4.57 -6.91
N ALA A 147 13.04 3.93 -8.08
CA ALA A 147 14.09 4.22 -9.05
C ALA A 147 13.59 4.98 -10.29
N SER A 148 12.35 5.44 -10.30
CA SER A 148 11.73 6.05 -11.47
C SER A 148 12.22 7.46 -11.80
N GLY A 149 12.73 8.18 -10.82
CA GLY A 149 13.07 9.61 -10.97
C GLY A 149 11.86 10.55 -11.06
N LEU A 150 10.64 10.04 -10.93
CA LEU A 150 9.42 10.86 -11.00
C LEU A 150 9.40 11.94 -9.92
N PRO A 151 9.00 13.17 -10.27
CA PRO A 151 8.76 14.23 -9.29
C PRO A 151 7.66 13.80 -8.31
N ASN A 152 7.80 14.17 -7.04
CA ASN A 152 6.85 13.81 -6.02
C ASN A 152 5.61 14.70 -6.08
N TYR A 153 4.44 14.11 -6.36
CA TYR A 153 3.18 14.83 -6.50
C TYR A 153 2.82 15.63 -5.24
N MET A 154 3.23 15.18 -4.08
CA MET A 154 2.97 15.87 -2.82
C MET A 154 3.57 17.29 -2.79
N TYR A 155 4.60 17.57 -3.61
CA TYR A 155 5.21 18.87 -3.71
C TYR A 155 4.61 19.67 -4.87
N PHE A 156 4.63 19.15 -6.10
CA PHE A 156 4.15 19.91 -7.25
C PHE A 156 2.62 20.17 -7.23
N ALA A 157 1.84 19.36 -6.50
CA ALA A 157 0.43 19.63 -6.32
C ALA A 157 0.17 20.91 -5.52
N ASN A 158 1.12 21.39 -4.71
CA ASN A 158 0.98 22.69 -4.06
C ASN A 158 0.93 23.83 -5.07
N ASP A 159 1.62 23.70 -6.20
CA ASP A 159 1.73 24.72 -7.23
C ASP A 159 0.62 24.57 -8.30
N TYR A 160 0.23 23.34 -8.62
CA TYR A 160 -0.63 23.05 -9.77
C TYR A 160 -2.06 22.67 -9.44
N TRP A 161 -2.38 22.24 -8.20
CA TRP A 161 -3.76 21.93 -7.83
C TRP A 161 -4.53 23.20 -7.50
N PRO A 162 -5.59 23.54 -8.26
CA PRO A 162 -6.17 24.89 -8.20
C PRO A 162 -7.02 25.14 -6.95
N ASP A 163 -7.65 24.10 -6.41
CA ASP A 163 -8.59 24.24 -5.27
C ASP A 163 -8.25 23.28 -4.14
N LYS A 164 -7.60 23.79 -3.10
CA LYS A 164 -7.19 23.01 -1.92
C LYS A 164 -8.38 22.54 -1.04
N HIS A 165 -9.61 22.94 -1.35
CA HIS A 165 -10.82 22.48 -0.67
C HIS A 165 -11.42 21.25 -1.36
N LYS A 166 -10.96 20.91 -2.57
CA LYS A 166 -11.37 19.69 -3.29
C LYS A 166 -10.32 18.60 -3.14
N LEU A 167 -10.80 17.38 -2.86
CA LEU A 167 -9.92 16.22 -2.87
C LEU A 167 -9.40 15.96 -4.29
N MET A 168 -8.10 15.80 -4.39
CA MET A 168 -7.38 15.39 -5.59
C MET A 168 -7.32 13.86 -5.62
N ASP A 169 -7.66 13.25 -6.74
CA ASP A 169 -7.51 11.80 -6.96
C ASP A 169 -6.31 11.45 -7.85
N ASN A 170 -6.15 10.16 -8.18
CA ASN A 170 -5.05 9.70 -9.04
C ASN A 170 -5.17 10.25 -10.48
N ARG A 171 -6.39 10.48 -11.00
CA ARG A 171 -6.61 11.03 -12.35
C ARG A 171 -6.19 12.49 -12.40
N ASP A 172 -6.47 13.24 -11.34
CA ASP A 172 -6.04 14.63 -11.20
C ASP A 172 -4.51 14.73 -11.15
N MET A 173 -3.87 13.82 -10.38
CA MET A 173 -2.40 13.72 -10.35
C MET A 173 -1.82 13.44 -11.75
N PHE A 174 -2.40 12.49 -12.50
CA PHE A 174 -1.98 12.22 -13.88
C PHE A 174 -2.17 13.43 -14.79
N SER A 175 -3.31 14.11 -14.68
CA SER A 175 -3.58 15.32 -15.46
C SER A 175 -2.55 16.41 -15.18
N MET A 176 -2.17 16.61 -13.92
CA MET A 176 -1.12 17.58 -13.57
C MET A 176 0.25 17.19 -14.14
N LEU A 177 0.60 15.88 -14.10
CA LEU A 177 1.84 15.40 -14.73
C LEU A 177 1.84 15.65 -16.24
N GLN A 178 0.72 15.39 -16.91
CA GLN A 178 0.60 15.56 -18.37
C GLN A 178 0.64 17.04 -18.79
N ASN A 179 -0.07 17.90 -18.06
CA ASN A 179 -0.24 19.29 -18.45
C ASN A 179 0.97 20.17 -18.07
N ASN A 180 1.58 19.92 -16.93
CA ASN A 180 2.65 20.77 -16.41
C ASN A 180 4.06 20.17 -16.58
N ARG A 181 4.16 18.85 -16.75
CA ARG A 181 5.42 18.12 -16.99
C ARG A 181 6.55 18.55 -16.05
N PRO A 182 6.35 18.53 -14.72
CA PRO A 182 7.42 18.92 -13.81
C PRO A 182 8.68 18.07 -14.06
N GLU A 183 9.85 18.71 -13.96
CA GLU A 183 11.13 18.07 -14.28
C GLU A 183 11.38 16.81 -13.43
N PRO A 184 11.80 15.70 -14.05
CA PRO A 184 12.18 14.50 -13.31
C PRO A 184 13.45 14.77 -12.48
N TYR A 185 13.54 14.19 -11.30
CA TYR A 185 14.71 14.35 -10.44
C TYR A 185 15.98 13.72 -10.99
N PHE A 186 15.86 12.67 -11.81
CA PHE A 186 16.95 11.98 -12.49
C PHE A 186 16.41 10.99 -13.54
N ARG A 187 17.31 10.43 -14.34
CA ARG A 187 16.95 9.41 -15.35
C ARG A 187 16.50 8.12 -14.67
N PRO A 188 15.45 7.43 -15.19
CA PRO A 188 14.96 6.18 -14.64
C PRO A 188 16.06 5.13 -14.46
N GLY A 189 16.11 4.49 -13.31
CA GLY A 189 17.08 3.45 -12.95
C GLY A 189 18.42 3.96 -12.40
N LEU A 190 18.67 5.27 -12.39
CA LEU A 190 19.98 5.80 -12.01
C LEU A 190 20.28 5.65 -10.51
N ARG A 191 19.29 5.87 -9.65
CA ARG A 191 19.46 5.83 -8.18
C ARG A 191 18.14 5.65 -7.46
N TYR A 192 18.22 5.35 -6.19
CA TYR A 192 17.09 5.37 -5.27
C TYR A 192 16.72 6.81 -4.90
N PHE A 193 15.44 7.12 -4.98
CA PHE A 193 14.85 8.34 -4.43
C PHE A 193 13.36 8.12 -4.16
N TYR A 194 12.99 8.12 -2.89
CA TYR A 194 11.63 7.85 -2.46
C TYR A 194 10.62 8.80 -3.09
N SER A 195 9.65 8.29 -3.82
CA SER A 195 8.61 9.07 -4.49
C SER A 195 7.22 8.46 -4.30
N ASN A 196 6.29 9.24 -3.76
CA ASN A 196 4.90 8.84 -3.61
C ASN A 196 4.20 8.71 -4.97
N THR A 197 4.58 9.53 -5.95
CA THR A 197 4.05 9.47 -7.32
C THR A 197 4.17 8.08 -7.93
N GLY A 198 5.29 7.40 -7.71
CA GLY A 198 5.50 6.04 -8.22
C GLY A 198 4.41 5.08 -7.77
N TYR A 199 4.03 5.11 -6.51
CA TYR A 199 3.01 4.23 -5.94
C TYR A 199 1.58 4.64 -6.30
N ALA A 200 1.30 5.93 -6.47
CA ALA A 200 0.04 6.38 -7.03
C ALA A 200 -0.12 5.94 -8.50
N VAL A 201 0.95 5.96 -9.29
CA VAL A 201 0.96 5.41 -10.66
C VAL A 201 0.75 3.90 -10.66
N LEU A 202 1.37 3.14 -9.72
CA LEU A 202 1.14 1.70 -9.58
C LEU A 202 -0.32 1.37 -9.27
N ALA A 203 -0.98 2.11 -8.38
CA ALA A 203 -2.40 1.93 -8.10
C ALA A 203 -3.25 2.14 -9.37
N SER A 204 -2.94 3.16 -10.17
CA SER A 204 -3.63 3.41 -11.44
C SER A 204 -3.36 2.32 -12.49
N ILE A 205 -2.17 1.72 -12.49
CA ILE A 205 -1.87 0.54 -13.32
C ILE A 205 -2.72 -0.66 -12.87
N VAL A 206 -2.86 -0.89 -11.56
CA VAL A 206 -3.73 -1.94 -11.01
C VAL A 206 -5.16 -1.74 -11.49
N GLU A 207 -5.71 -0.52 -11.44
CA GLU A 207 -7.05 -0.21 -11.97
C GLU A 207 -7.15 -0.50 -13.48
N LYS A 208 -6.19 -0.02 -14.25
CA LYS A 208 -6.17 -0.19 -15.71
C LYS A 208 -6.12 -1.66 -16.13
N VAL A 209 -5.32 -2.46 -15.45
CA VAL A 209 -5.10 -3.88 -15.77
C VAL A 209 -6.24 -4.76 -15.28
N SER A 210 -6.78 -4.46 -14.10
CA SER A 210 -7.87 -5.24 -13.50
C SER A 210 -9.26 -4.86 -13.99
N GLY A 211 -9.44 -3.65 -14.52
CA GLY A 211 -10.75 -3.08 -14.84
C GLY A 211 -11.59 -2.72 -13.61
N MET A 212 -11.00 -2.72 -12.42
CA MET A 212 -11.67 -2.42 -11.16
C MET A 212 -11.11 -1.13 -10.53
N PRO A 213 -11.91 -0.34 -9.80
CA PRO A 213 -11.38 0.70 -8.92
C PRO A 213 -10.40 0.10 -7.92
N PHE A 214 -9.32 0.83 -7.59
CA PHE A 214 -8.25 0.31 -6.73
C PHE A 214 -8.77 -0.19 -5.38
N TYR A 215 -9.63 0.57 -4.70
CA TYR A 215 -10.23 0.15 -3.44
C TYR A 215 -10.98 -1.18 -3.56
N LYS A 216 -11.69 -1.39 -4.68
CA LYS A 216 -12.47 -2.62 -4.91
C LYS A 216 -11.58 -3.81 -5.21
N PHE A 217 -10.52 -3.60 -5.99
CA PHE A 217 -9.50 -4.63 -6.23
C PHE A 217 -8.86 -5.09 -4.91
N MET A 218 -8.42 -4.13 -4.08
CA MET A 218 -7.79 -4.42 -2.79
C MET A 218 -8.74 -5.20 -1.87
N GLU A 219 -9.97 -4.74 -1.74
CA GLU A 219 -11.01 -5.40 -0.94
C GLU A 219 -11.23 -6.85 -1.38
N THR A 220 -11.48 -7.07 -2.67
CA THR A 220 -11.95 -8.37 -3.17
C THR A 220 -10.84 -9.35 -3.47
N GLN A 221 -9.65 -8.87 -3.84
CA GLN A 221 -8.55 -9.72 -4.28
C GLN A 221 -7.49 -9.96 -3.19
N ILE A 222 -7.46 -9.13 -2.13
CA ILE A 222 -6.44 -9.21 -1.09
C ILE A 222 -7.09 -9.26 0.30
N PHE A 223 -7.81 -8.24 0.74
CA PHE A 223 -8.23 -8.12 2.13
C PHE A 223 -9.26 -9.19 2.53
N LYS A 224 -10.35 -9.34 1.79
CA LYS A 224 -11.36 -10.38 2.06
C LYS A 224 -10.80 -11.80 2.00
N PRO A 225 -10.04 -12.20 0.95
CA PRO A 225 -9.42 -13.53 0.92
C PRO A 225 -8.53 -13.84 2.11
N LEU A 226 -7.87 -12.84 2.70
CA LEU A 226 -6.99 -12.98 3.87
C LEU A 226 -7.73 -12.80 5.21
N GLY A 227 -9.05 -12.56 5.21
CA GLY A 227 -9.84 -12.33 6.41
C GLY A 227 -9.53 -11.01 7.13
N MET A 228 -9.02 -10.01 6.41
CA MET A 228 -8.70 -8.66 6.92
C MET A 228 -9.96 -7.78 6.88
N GLU A 229 -10.92 -8.08 7.76
CA GLU A 229 -12.28 -7.51 7.72
C GLU A 229 -12.35 -6.02 8.10
N ASN A 230 -11.36 -5.52 8.85
CA ASN A 230 -11.25 -4.12 9.28
C ASN A 230 -10.25 -3.32 8.42
N THR A 231 -9.85 -3.88 7.27
CA THR A 231 -8.87 -3.26 6.37
C THR A 231 -9.54 -2.81 5.09
N PHE A 232 -9.32 -1.55 4.72
CA PHE A 232 -9.89 -0.96 3.51
C PHE A 232 -8.99 0.14 2.93
N VAL A 233 -9.18 0.45 1.65
CA VAL A 233 -8.65 1.67 1.04
C VAL A 233 -9.70 2.76 1.16
N TYR A 234 -9.31 3.94 1.62
CA TYR A 234 -10.21 5.09 1.71
C TYR A 234 -10.89 5.38 0.37
N ASN A 235 -12.19 5.52 0.43
CA ASN A 235 -13.03 5.96 -0.68
C ASN A 235 -13.90 7.13 -0.19
N PRO A 236 -13.74 8.34 -0.73
CA PRO A 236 -14.48 9.52 -0.28
C PRO A 236 -16.00 9.42 -0.46
N GLN A 237 -16.49 8.44 -1.24
CA GLN A 237 -17.93 8.18 -1.39
C GLN A 237 -18.52 7.40 -0.22
N ASN A 238 -17.68 6.81 0.64
CA ASN A 238 -18.12 6.00 1.77
C ASN A 238 -17.73 6.68 3.09
N PRO A 239 -18.63 6.70 4.09
CA PRO A 239 -18.28 7.20 5.42
C PRO A 239 -17.19 6.28 6.04
N LEU A 240 -16.31 6.87 6.83
CA LEU A 240 -15.37 6.08 7.62
C LEU A 240 -16.11 5.28 8.69
N PRO A 241 -15.70 4.03 8.97
CA PRO A 241 -16.22 3.25 10.08
C PRO A 241 -16.06 3.96 11.44
N MET A 242 -16.98 3.71 12.36
CA MET A 242 -16.99 4.38 13.69
C MET A 242 -15.77 4.06 14.57
N ASN A 243 -15.12 2.93 14.33
CA ASN A 243 -13.91 2.51 15.06
C ASN A 243 -12.61 3.08 14.48
N VAL A 244 -12.68 3.98 13.49
CA VAL A 244 -11.49 4.70 13.00
C VAL A 244 -11.06 5.71 14.04
N ALA A 245 -9.82 5.60 14.51
CA ALA A 245 -9.23 6.58 15.41
C ALA A 245 -9.01 7.91 14.66
N GLU A 246 -9.35 9.02 15.26
CA GLU A 246 -9.14 10.36 14.71
C GLU A 246 -7.63 10.71 14.77
N GLY A 247 -7.07 11.24 13.68
CA GLY A 247 -5.68 11.70 13.65
C GLY A 247 -5.52 13.04 14.38
N HIS A 248 -4.46 13.19 15.16
CA HIS A 248 -4.23 14.40 15.97
C HIS A 248 -2.86 15.00 15.75
N ASN A 249 -2.77 16.32 15.84
CA ASN A 249 -1.49 17.03 15.87
C ASN A 249 -0.75 16.83 17.23
N PRO A 250 0.48 17.33 17.41
CA PRO A 250 1.22 17.19 18.66
C PRO A 250 0.51 17.80 19.87
N ASN A 251 -0.37 18.80 19.67
CA ASN A 251 -1.17 19.43 20.73
C ASN A 251 -2.50 18.71 20.97
N ARG A 252 -2.69 17.51 20.42
CA ARG A 252 -3.90 16.67 20.53
C ARG A 252 -5.16 17.29 19.93
N ALA A 253 -5.01 18.30 19.06
CA ALA A 253 -6.11 18.79 18.25
C ALA A 253 -6.30 17.89 17.02
N PRO A 254 -7.55 17.62 16.59
CA PRO A 254 -7.80 16.78 15.43
C PRO A 254 -7.22 17.40 14.16
N VAL A 255 -6.71 16.54 13.29
CA VAL A 255 -6.22 16.89 11.96
C VAL A 255 -7.24 16.40 10.94
N GLY A 256 -7.86 17.32 10.22
CA GLY A 256 -8.78 16.99 9.14
C GLY A 256 -8.08 16.47 7.89
N PHE A 257 -8.88 15.98 6.94
CA PHE A 257 -8.38 15.63 5.62
C PHE A 257 -7.83 16.85 4.89
N ASN A 258 -6.71 16.68 4.21
CA ASN A 258 -6.24 17.66 3.25
C ASN A 258 -6.59 17.23 1.81
N TYR A 259 -6.39 18.12 0.84
CA TYR A 259 -6.77 17.89 -0.55
C TYR A 259 -6.08 16.67 -1.21
N GLN A 260 -4.95 16.21 -0.70
CA GLN A 260 -4.21 15.06 -1.23
C GLN A 260 -4.76 13.71 -0.73
N ASN A 261 -5.77 13.71 0.14
CA ASN A 261 -6.30 12.48 0.73
C ASN A 261 -7.16 11.65 -0.23
N GLY A 262 -7.45 12.14 -1.44
CA GLY A 262 -8.09 11.32 -2.47
C GLY A 262 -7.12 10.48 -3.30
N VAL A 263 -5.79 10.76 -3.24
CA VAL A 263 -4.79 9.94 -3.95
C VAL A 263 -4.52 8.66 -3.20
N VAL A 264 -4.59 7.53 -3.90
CA VAL A 264 -4.42 6.19 -3.34
C VAL A 264 -3.20 5.48 -3.92
N GLY A 265 -2.74 4.44 -3.24
CA GLY A 265 -1.60 3.60 -3.62
C GLY A 265 -0.33 3.90 -2.82
N ASP A 266 0.01 5.15 -2.61
CA ASP A 266 1.13 5.56 -1.74
C ASP A 266 0.74 5.64 -0.26
N LYS A 267 -0.55 5.81 0.01
CA LYS A 267 -1.17 5.94 1.33
C LYS A 267 -2.65 5.52 1.26
N ASN A 268 -3.41 5.80 2.31
CA ASN A 268 -4.87 5.65 2.40
C ASN A 268 -5.39 4.20 2.52
N VAL A 269 -4.54 3.24 2.88
CA VAL A 269 -5.00 1.99 3.51
C VAL A 269 -5.22 2.25 4.99
N TYR A 270 -6.34 1.77 5.50
CA TYR A 270 -6.71 1.78 6.91
C TYR A 270 -6.76 0.35 7.43
N SER A 271 -6.30 0.10 8.66
CA SER A 271 -6.25 -1.26 9.23
C SER A 271 -6.18 -1.26 10.76
N THR A 272 -6.31 -2.44 11.34
CA THR A 272 -6.05 -2.75 12.76
C THR A 272 -4.73 -3.50 12.92
N VAL A 273 -4.22 -3.59 14.15
CA VAL A 273 -3.01 -4.37 14.43
C VAL A 273 -3.21 -5.87 14.14
N GLU A 274 -4.39 -6.42 14.41
CA GLU A 274 -4.68 -7.85 14.18
C GLU A 274 -4.81 -8.16 12.68
N ASP A 275 -5.43 -7.29 11.87
CA ASP A 275 -5.46 -7.46 10.42
C ASP A 275 -4.06 -7.36 9.80
N LEU A 276 -3.20 -6.49 10.32
CA LEU A 276 -1.79 -6.44 9.92
C LEU A 276 -1.02 -7.70 10.33
N LEU A 277 -1.38 -8.35 11.42
CA LEU A 277 -0.82 -9.67 11.76
C LEU A 277 -1.31 -10.77 10.80
N ARG A 278 -2.58 -10.72 10.33
CA ARG A 278 -3.07 -11.60 9.25
C ARG A 278 -2.30 -11.37 7.96
N TRP A 279 -2.03 -10.12 7.63
CA TRP A 279 -1.17 -9.75 6.51
C TRP A 279 0.23 -10.35 6.63
N ASP A 280 0.87 -10.19 7.77
CA ASP A 280 2.18 -10.76 8.07
C ASP A 280 2.18 -12.29 7.93
N TYR A 281 1.19 -12.95 8.52
CA TYR A 281 1.01 -14.41 8.41
C TYR A 281 0.87 -14.85 6.94
N ALA A 282 0.07 -14.11 6.15
CA ALA A 282 -0.13 -14.41 4.73
C ALA A 282 1.18 -14.33 3.94
N LEU A 283 2.06 -13.37 4.26
CA LEU A 283 3.39 -13.25 3.66
C LEU A 283 4.31 -14.42 4.05
N TYR A 284 4.30 -14.90 5.31
CA TYR A 284 5.06 -16.08 5.69
C TYR A 284 4.55 -17.37 5.04
N LYS A 285 3.25 -17.46 4.76
CA LYS A 285 2.63 -18.64 4.14
C LYS A 285 2.54 -18.56 2.62
N ALA A 286 3.10 -17.53 2.01
CA ALA A 286 3.02 -17.28 0.57
C ALA A 286 1.57 -17.38 0.03
N GLN A 287 0.62 -16.81 0.76
CA GLN A 287 -0.78 -16.79 0.35
C GLN A 287 -0.99 -15.74 -0.74
N LEU A 288 -1.80 -16.04 -1.73
CA LEU A 288 -2.15 -15.23 -2.91
C LEU A 288 -1.01 -15.02 -3.92
N VAL A 289 0.24 -14.98 -3.49
CA VAL A 289 1.43 -14.91 -4.37
C VAL A 289 2.46 -15.95 -3.92
N GLY A 290 3.21 -16.50 -4.87
CA GLY A 290 4.21 -17.53 -4.59
C GLY A 290 5.46 -16.99 -3.88
N GLN A 291 6.23 -17.92 -3.31
CA GLN A 291 7.46 -17.62 -2.56
C GLN A 291 8.51 -16.86 -3.40
N GLU A 292 8.57 -17.15 -4.70
CA GLU A 292 9.50 -16.47 -5.61
C GLU A 292 9.24 -14.96 -5.68
N CYS A 293 7.95 -14.56 -5.82
CA CYS A 293 7.54 -13.16 -5.81
C CYS A 293 7.87 -12.47 -4.49
N LEU A 294 7.67 -13.16 -3.36
CA LEU A 294 8.00 -12.61 -2.05
C LEU A 294 9.50 -12.47 -1.85
N THR A 295 10.29 -13.43 -2.28
CA THR A 295 11.75 -13.34 -2.27
C THR A 295 12.23 -12.14 -3.07
N GLU A 296 11.66 -11.91 -4.26
CA GLU A 296 11.97 -10.74 -5.08
C GLU A 296 11.57 -9.44 -4.38
N ALA A 297 10.41 -9.42 -3.70
CA ALA A 297 9.93 -8.24 -2.98
C ALA A 297 10.83 -7.87 -1.78
N PHE A 298 11.46 -8.83 -1.15
CA PHE A 298 12.38 -8.64 -0.02
C PHE A 298 13.86 -8.61 -0.46
N THR A 299 14.14 -8.59 -1.75
CA THR A 299 15.49 -8.44 -2.28
C THR A 299 15.82 -6.96 -2.45
N PRO A 300 16.96 -6.49 -1.93
CA PRO A 300 17.44 -5.14 -2.12
C PRO A 300 17.57 -4.76 -3.60
N ALA A 301 16.94 -3.65 -3.99
CA ALA A 301 16.97 -3.20 -5.39
C ALA A 301 18.31 -2.59 -5.80
N PHE A 302 19.08 -2.10 -4.85
CA PHE A 302 20.32 -1.40 -5.10
C PHE A 302 21.48 -2.08 -4.38
N LYS A 303 22.56 -2.35 -5.11
CA LYS A 303 23.84 -2.75 -4.52
C LYS A 303 24.52 -1.49 -3.95
N ASN A 304 25.19 -1.63 -2.80
CA ASN A 304 25.99 -0.57 -2.19
C ASN A 304 25.21 0.63 -1.56
N LEU A 305 23.91 0.52 -1.31
CA LEU A 305 23.27 1.41 -0.35
C LEU A 305 23.62 0.96 1.08
N ARG A 306 23.55 1.92 2.02
CA ARG A 306 23.72 1.59 3.45
C ARG A 306 22.62 0.62 3.89
N ASP A 307 22.93 -0.30 4.79
CA ASP A 307 22.09 -1.43 5.21
C ASP A 307 20.67 -1.05 5.64
N ASP A 308 20.47 0.16 6.18
CA ASP A 308 19.18 0.68 6.66
C ASP A 308 18.38 1.48 5.60
N HIS A 309 18.91 1.63 4.38
CA HIS A 309 18.33 2.48 3.35
C HIS A 309 17.87 1.76 2.09
N ASN A 310 18.10 0.44 2.00
CA ASN A 310 17.70 -0.31 0.81
C ASN A 310 16.19 -0.54 0.76
N TYR A 311 15.68 -0.79 -0.45
CA TYR A 311 14.26 -0.88 -0.70
C TYR A 311 13.94 -2.00 -1.68
N GLY A 312 12.90 -2.76 -1.36
CA GLY A 312 12.33 -3.78 -2.24
C GLY A 312 10.98 -3.34 -2.79
N PHE A 313 9.98 -4.22 -2.80
CA PHE A 313 8.64 -3.89 -3.29
C PHE A 313 7.72 -3.51 -2.11
N GLY A 314 7.71 -2.22 -1.77
CA GLY A 314 6.92 -1.69 -0.66
C GLY A 314 7.54 -1.87 0.73
N TRP A 315 8.79 -2.31 0.80
CA TRP A 315 9.52 -2.58 2.02
C TRP A 315 10.89 -1.92 2.04
N ARG A 316 11.26 -1.35 3.17
CA ARG A 316 12.64 -1.04 3.52
C ARG A 316 13.31 -2.33 3.97
N ILE A 317 14.59 -2.49 3.64
CA ILE A 317 15.32 -3.73 3.88
C ILE A 317 16.59 -3.40 4.66
N ASN A 318 16.74 -4.05 5.80
CA ASN A 318 17.98 -4.11 6.55
C ASN A 318 18.56 -5.53 6.36
N GLU A 319 19.54 -5.65 5.47
CA GLU A 319 20.15 -6.94 5.12
C GLU A 319 20.95 -7.52 6.27
N LYS A 320 21.59 -6.66 7.06
CA LYS A 320 22.45 -7.06 8.16
C LYS A 320 21.68 -7.84 9.23
N ASP A 321 20.50 -7.35 9.58
CA ASP A 321 19.68 -7.91 10.66
C ASP A 321 18.57 -8.84 10.13
N ASN A 322 18.54 -9.06 8.79
CA ASN A 322 17.51 -9.84 8.09
C ASN A 322 16.09 -9.37 8.41
N ILE A 323 15.91 -8.05 8.36
CA ILE A 323 14.66 -7.37 8.70
C ILE A 323 14.09 -6.66 7.48
N VAL A 324 12.78 -6.76 7.30
CA VAL A 324 12.04 -5.90 6.39
C VAL A 324 11.02 -5.09 7.19
N TYR A 325 10.89 -3.81 6.86
CA TYR A 325 10.06 -2.91 7.65
C TYR A 325 9.50 -1.76 6.81
N HIS A 326 8.50 -1.10 7.30
CA HIS A 326 8.07 0.19 6.78
C HIS A 326 7.46 1.06 7.88
N GLY A 327 7.76 2.36 7.81
CA GLY A 327 7.10 3.38 8.61
C GLY A 327 6.17 4.24 7.76
N GLY A 328 5.10 4.74 8.37
CA GLY A 328 4.16 5.66 7.75
C GLY A 328 3.95 6.92 8.58
N TRP A 329 3.75 8.05 7.90
CA TRP A 329 3.39 9.31 8.53
C TRP A 329 2.47 10.10 7.61
N TRP A 330 1.27 10.42 8.08
CA TRP A 330 0.31 11.25 7.37
C TRP A 330 -0.80 11.75 8.31
N ASP A 331 -1.21 13.02 8.20
CA ASP A 331 -2.41 13.61 8.83
C ASP A 331 -2.67 13.17 10.29
N GLY A 332 -1.66 13.28 11.14
CA GLY A 332 -1.81 12.92 12.55
C GLY A 332 -1.64 11.42 12.86
N TYR A 333 -1.36 10.59 11.85
CA TYR A 333 -1.09 9.16 12.06
C TYR A 333 0.38 8.82 11.86
N ARG A 334 0.83 7.81 12.62
CA ARG A 334 2.09 7.13 12.43
C ARG A 334 1.87 5.63 12.52
N SER A 335 2.50 4.89 11.66
CA SER A 335 2.40 3.43 11.60
C SER A 335 3.77 2.82 11.41
N TYR A 336 3.98 1.67 12.03
CA TYR A 336 5.20 0.89 11.87
C TYR A 336 4.85 -0.58 11.79
N ILE A 337 5.44 -1.27 10.84
CA ILE A 337 5.48 -2.72 10.77
C ILE A 337 6.92 -3.16 10.56
N VAL A 338 7.37 -4.10 11.37
CA VAL A 338 8.73 -4.67 11.34
C VAL A 338 8.60 -6.17 11.33
N ARG A 339 9.35 -6.83 10.49
CA ARG A 339 9.39 -8.29 10.34
C ARG A 339 10.83 -8.77 10.38
N SER A 340 11.20 -9.52 11.41
CA SER A 340 12.44 -10.29 11.45
C SER A 340 12.19 -11.63 10.72
N LEU A 341 12.77 -11.78 9.54
CA LEU A 341 12.47 -12.90 8.66
C LEU A 341 13.01 -14.23 9.20
N GLY A 342 14.13 -14.18 9.92
CA GLY A 342 14.75 -15.38 10.53
C GLY A 342 13.96 -15.91 11.73
N ASP A 343 13.65 -15.03 12.68
CA ASP A 343 12.98 -15.39 13.93
C ASP A 343 11.47 -15.46 13.84
N GLN A 344 10.91 -15.01 12.72
CA GLN A 344 9.47 -14.85 12.51
C GLN A 344 8.83 -13.98 13.61
N ARG A 345 9.50 -12.87 13.95
CA ARG A 345 9.00 -11.86 14.87
C ARG A 345 8.38 -10.70 14.10
N THR A 346 7.28 -10.20 14.61
CA THR A 346 6.55 -9.10 13.98
C THR A 346 6.16 -8.09 15.03
N ILE A 347 6.47 -6.83 14.75
CA ILE A 347 6.13 -5.68 15.58
C ILE A 347 5.23 -4.76 14.77
N ILE A 348 4.06 -4.44 15.31
CA ILE A 348 3.10 -3.52 14.70
C ILE A 348 2.78 -2.44 15.71
N VAL A 349 2.97 -1.17 15.31
CA VAL A 349 2.67 -0.01 16.14
C VAL A 349 1.85 0.98 15.33
N LEU A 350 0.63 1.26 15.78
CA LEU A 350 -0.29 2.20 15.16
C LEU A 350 -0.59 3.35 16.14
N ILE A 351 -0.41 4.59 15.68
CA ILE A 351 -0.46 5.80 16.49
C ILE A 351 -1.35 6.82 15.78
N ASN A 352 -2.21 7.50 16.52
CA ASN A 352 -3.07 8.56 15.99
C ASN A 352 -2.68 9.97 16.48
N THR A 353 -1.39 10.19 16.72
CA THR A 353 -0.84 11.51 17.00
C THR A 353 0.39 11.78 16.14
N ALA A 354 0.54 13.01 15.64
CA ALA A 354 1.73 13.43 14.88
C ALA A 354 2.96 13.63 15.76
N GLN A 355 2.83 13.48 17.09
CA GLN A 355 3.95 13.62 18.02
C GLN A 355 5.10 12.70 17.61
N HIS A 356 6.31 13.20 17.62
CA HIS A 356 7.48 12.39 17.37
C HIS A 356 7.58 11.31 18.46
N VAL A 357 7.39 10.06 18.11
CA VAL A 357 7.66 8.94 19.01
C VAL A 357 9.07 8.49 18.72
N PRO A 358 9.97 8.60 19.67
CA PRO A 358 11.33 8.14 19.51
C PRO A 358 11.35 6.60 19.64
N PHE A 359 10.89 5.91 18.59
CA PHE A 359 11.20 4.50 18.42
C PHE A 359 12.45 4.41 17.58
N HIS A 360 13.51 3.93 18.16
CA HIS A 360 14.55 3.28 17.38
C HIS A 360 14.07 1.86 17.11
N LEU A 361 14.05 1.40 15.87
CA LEU A 361 13.64 0.03 15.54
C LEU A 361 14.41 -1.03 16.32
N PRO A 362 15.75 -0.90 16.50
CA PRO A 362 16.53 -1.80 17.38
C PRO A 362 15.96 -1.89 18.79
N ASP A 363 15.57 -0.75 19.40
CA ASP A 363 15.05 -0.75 20.78
C ASP A 363 13.76 -1.59 20.92
N LEU A 364 12.95 -1.68 19.87
CA LEU A 364 11.71 -2.47 19.89
C LEU A 364 12.00 -3.97 19.77
N GLU A 365 13.02 -4.37 19.04
CA GLU A 365 13.41 -5.77 18.89
C GLU A 365 14.05 -6.33 20.14
N GLU A 366 14.78 -5.51 20.88
CA GLU A 366 15.35 -5.88 22.18
C GLU A 366 14.29 -6.18 23.24
N LEU A 367 13.03 -5.81 22.98
CA LEU A 367 11.92 -6.09 23.89
C LEU A 367 11.42 -7.53 23.83
N PHE A 368 11.74 -8.30 22.76
CA PHE A 368 11.37 -9.75 22.65
C PHE A 368 12.09 -10.66 23.66
#